data_0c3a20019425beecb939a4b2a818e87f
#
_entry.id   0c3a20019425beecb939a4b2a818e87f
#
_cell.length_a   1.000
_cell.length_b   1.000
_cell.length_c   1.000
_cell.angle_alpha   90.00
_cell.angle_beta   90.00
_cell.angle_gamma   90.00
#
_symmetry.space_group_name_H-M   'P 1'
#
loop_
_entity.id
_entity.type
_entity.pdbx_description
1 polymer ?
#
loop_
_entity_poly.entity_id
_entity_poly.type
_entity_poly.pdbx_seq_one_letter_code
_entity_poly.pdbx_strand_id
1 'polypeptide(L)' 'MHEHHHHHTVSADSKEELKALLEYMVSHNSSHAEELSQIARQLKSLGSDTASEKALAALEEYKKGNALLNEALESLS' A
#
# COMPACT_ATOMS: atom_id res chain seq x y z
N MET A 1 6.72 23.06 -6.46
CA MET A 1 6.47 22.67 -6.49
C MET A 1 6.32 22.07 -6.64
N HIS A 2 6.46 21.98 -6.74
CA HIS A 2 6.23 21.34 -6.98
C HIS A 2 5.95 20.57 -7.34
N GLU A 3 6.19 20.43 -7.67
CA GLU A 3 5.95 19.71 -8.02
C GLU A 3 5.64 18.87 -8.12
N HIS A 4 5.79 18.92 -8.21
CA HIS A 4 5.49 18.14 -8.39
C HIS A 4 5.06 17.37 -8.58
N HIS A 5 5.18 17.24 -8.80
CA HIS A 5 4.80 16.50 -9.11
C HIS A 5 4.35 15.72 -9.31
N HIS A 6 4.40 15.58 -9.55
CA HIS A 6 4.08 14.84 -9.92
C HIS A 6 3.66 13.99 -10.13
N HIS A 7 3.42 13.94 -10.42
CA HIS A 7 3.11 13.33 -10.80
C HIS A 7 2.88 12.33 -10.98
N HIS A 8 2.53 12.20 -10.38
CA HIS A 8 2.61 11.17 -10.84
C HIS A 8 2.01 10.62 -11.99
N THR A 9 2.10 11.02 -12.85
CA THR A 9 1.68 10.60 -14.17
C THR A 9 2.39 9.33 -14.53
N VAL A 10 1.64 8.30 -14.83
CA VAL A 10 2.23 7.08 -15.32
C VAL A 10 2.56 7.31 -16.79
N SER A 11 3.84 7.43 -17.07
CA SER A 11 4.29 7.66 -18.44
C SER A 11 4.93 6.41 -19.03
N ALA A 12 4.70 5.26 -18.41
CA ALA A 12 5.25 4.01 -18.87
C ALA A 12 4.62 3.60 -20.19
N ASP A 13 5.46 3.28 -21.16
CA ASP A 13 5.03 2.89 -22.50
C ASP A 13 5.12 1.40 -22.71
N SER A 14 5.68 0.65 -21.79
CA SER A 14 5.90 -0.77 -21.97
C SER A 14 5.33 -1.56 -20.82
N LYS A 15 5.07 -2.82 -21.11
CA LYS A 15 4.60 -3.78 -20.12
C LYS A 15 5.61 -3.90 -18.98
N GLU A 16 6.90 -3.90 -19.31
CA GLU A 16 7.95 -4.03 -18.30
C GLU A 16 7.97 -2.86 -17.35
N GLU A 17 7.75 -1.65 -17.86
CA GLU A 17 7.72 -0.46 -17.01
C GLU A 17 6.51 -0.48 -16.09
N LEU A 18 5.36 -0.88 -16.61
CA LEU A 18 4.15 -0.98 -15.80
C LEU A 18 4.30 -2.06 -14.73
N LYS A 19 4.92 -3.17 -15.09
CA LYS A 19 5.19 -4.23 -14.15
C LYS A 19 6.07 -3.73 -13.00
N ALA A 20 7.13 -2.99 -13.34
CA ALA A 20 8.02 -2.43 -12.33
C ALA A 20 7.28 -1.47 -11.39
N LEU A 21 6.37 -0.67 -11.94
CA LEU A 21 5.57 0.23 -11.14
C LEU A 21 4.66 -0.53 -10.18
N LEU A 22 4.03 -1.59 -10.66
CA LEU A 22 3.18 -2.42 -9.80
C LEU A 22 3.99 -3.08 -8.69
N GLU A 23 5.19 -3.58 -9.03
CA GLU A 23 6.06 -4.18 -8.01
C GLU A 23 6.42 -3.16 -6.94
N TYR A 24 6.72 -1.94 -7.36
CA TYR A 24 7.02 -0.88 -6.40
C TYR A 24 5.82 -0.61 -5.51
N MET A 25 4.63 -0.54 -6.08
CA MET A 25 3.41 -0.27 -5.31
C MET A 25 3.13 -1.36 -4.30
N VAL A 26 3.31 -2.62 -4.68
CA VAL A 26 3.11 -3.73 -3.76
C VAL A 26 4.08 -3.63 -2.58
N SER A 27 5.34 -3.36 -2.86
CA SER A 27 6.34 -3.21 -1.81
C SER A 27 6.01 -2.04 -0.89
N HIS A 28 5.62 -0.91 -1.48
CA HIS A 28 5.28 0.29 -0.74
C HIS A 28 4.06 0.06 0.15
N ASN A 29 3.05 -0.62 -0.40
CA ASN A 29 1.84 -0.94 0.37
C ASN A 29 2.13 -1.89 1.51
N SER A 30 3.07 -2.83 1.32
CA SER A 30 3.46 -3.75 2.39
C SER A 30 4.11 -3.00 3.54
N SER A 31 4.93 -1.98 3.23
CA SER A 31 5.53 -1.15 4.27
C SER A 31 4.48 -0.38 5.04
N HIS A 32 3.50 0.19 4.35
CA HIS A 32 2.42 0.91 5.01
C HIS A 32 1.59 -0.03 5.89
N ALA A 33 1.35 -1.25 5.42
CA ALA A 33 0.60 -2.23 6.20
C ALA A 33 1.32 -2.54 7.51
N GLU A 34 2.64 -2.67 7.44
CA GLU A 34 3.43 -2.93 8.63
C GLU A 34 3.39 -1.76 9.61
N GLU A 35 3.49 -0.54 9.08
CA GLU A 35 3.37 0.67 9.89
C GLU A 35 2.02 0.75 10.59
N LEU A 36 0.95 0.44 9.85
CA LEU A 36 -0.39 0.46 10.43
C LEU A 36 -0.54 -0.57 11.54
N SER A 37 0.05 -1.74 11.36
CA SER A 37 0.03 -2.77 12.40
C SER A 37 0.67 -2.26 13.69
N GLN A 38 1.81 -1.58 13.57
CA GLN A 38 2.50 -1.04 14.73
C GLN A 38 1.69 0.09 15.37
N ILE A 39 1.13 0.97 14.55
CA ILE A 39 0.32 2.08 15.07
C ILE A 39 -0.89 1.54 15.81
N ALA A 40 -1.54 0.52 15.26
CA ALA A 40 -2.71 -0.07 15.94
C ALA A 40 -2.36 -0.62 17.31
N ARG A 41 -1.20 -1.30 17.40
CA ARG A 41 -0.76 -1.83 18.69
C ARG A 41 -0.48 -0.72 19.70
N GLN A 42 0.15 0.35 19.23
CA GLN A 42 0.44 1.49 20.12
C GLN A 42 -0.84 2.18 20.57
N LEU A 43 -1.81 2.34 19.66
CA LEU A 43 -3.10 2.92 20.01
C LEU A 43 -3.81 2.08 21.07
N LYS A 44 -3.76 0.78 20.91
CA LYS A 44 -4.39 -0.11 21.86
C LYS A 44 -3.73 0.01 23.24
N SER A 45 -2.41 0.06 23.28
CA SER A 45 -1.71 0.16 24.56
C SER A 45 -1.96 1.49 25.24
N LEU A 46 -2.35 2.51 24.49
CA LEU A 46 -2.73 3.82 25.06
C LEU A 46 -4.20 3.89 25.44
N GLY A 47 -4.95 2.80 25.25
CA GLY A 47 -6.36 2.78 25.58
C GLY A 47 -7.27 3.34 24.49
N SER A 48 -6.72 3.63 23.32
CA SER A 48 -7.50 4.19 22.22
C SER A 48 -8.03 3.04 21.34
N ASP A 49 -8.93 2.24 21.92
CA ASP A 49 -9.37 1.00 21.27
C ASP A 49 -10.09 1.24 19.95
N THR A 50 -10.96 2.26 19.90
CA THR A 50 -11.69 2.53 18.67
C THR A 50 -10.75 2.91 17.53
N ALA A 51 -9.77 3.78 17.83
CA ALA A 51 -8.78 4.17 16.82
C ALA A 51 -7.95 2.96 16.39
N SER A 52 -7.58 2.10 17.33
CA SER A 52 -6.85 0.88 17.02
C SER A 52 -7.64 0.00 16.06
N GLU A 53 -8.94 -0.18 16.33
CA GLU A 53 -9.78 -1.00 15.47
C GLU A 53 -9.90 -0.43 14.05
N LYS A 54 -10.00 0.90 13.94
CA LYS A 54 -10.05 1.53 12.62
C LYS A 54 -8.74 1.35 11.86
N ALA A 55 -7.61 1.45 12.56
CA ALA A 55 -6.31 1.22 11.93
C ALA A 55 -6.18 -0.22 11.46
N LEU A 56 -6.69 -1.18 12.24
CA LEU A 56 -6.66 -2.60 11.84
C LEU A 56 -7.56 -2.84 10.63
N ALA A 57 -8.70 -2.15 10.56
CA ALA A 57 -9.57 -2.27 9.40
C ALA A 57 -8.86 -1.75 8.14
N ALA A 58 -8.15 -0.63 8.26
CA ALA A 58 -7.37 -0.09 7.15
C ALA A 58 -6.28 -1.06 6.73
N LEU A 59 -5.63 -1.70 7.71
CA LEU A 59 -4.61 -2.70 7.45
C LEU A 59 -5.17 -3.84 6.57
N GLU A 60 -6.37 -4.31 6.89
CA GLU A 60 -6.98 -5.38 6.11
C GLU A 60 -7.25 -4.95 4.66
N GLU A 61 -7.64 -3.70 4.47
CA GLU A 61 -7.86 -3.20 3.11
C GLU A 61 -6.56 -3.12 2.31
N TYR A 62 -5.48 -2.70 2.96
CA TYR A 62 -4.15 -2.73 2.30
C TYR A 62 -3.77 -4.13 1.88
N LYS A 63 -4.01 -5.12 2.75
CA LYS A 63 -3.69 -6.51 2.44
C LYS A 63 -4.49 -7.02 1.25
N LYS A 64 -5.78 -6.71 1.23
CA LYS A 64 -6.66 -7.12 0.12
C LYS A 64 -6.22 -6.48 -1.19
N GLY A 65 -5.93 -5.18 -1.15
CA GLY A 65 -5.47 -4.46 -2.33
C GLY A 65 -4.17 -5.05 -2.86
N ASN A 66 -3.25 -5.35 -1.95
CA ASN A 66 -1.96 -5.91 -2.36
C ASN A 66 -2.10 -7.29 -2.96
N ALA A 67 -3.02 -8.11 -2.43
CA ALA A 67 -3.26 -9.43 -3.00
C ALA A 67 -3.72 -9.30 -4.46
N LEU A 68 -4.61 -8.34 -4.73
CA LEU A 68 -5.09 -8.11 -6.08
C LEU A 68 -3.97 -7.61 -6.99
N LEU A 69 -3.11 -6.72 -6.47
CA LEU A 69 -1.99 -6.23 -7.25
C LEU A 69 -1.00 -7.34 -7.59
N ASN A 70 -0.79 -8.27 -6.65
CA ASN A 70 0.06 -9.43 -6.93
C ASN A 70 -0.55 -10.31 -8.01
N GLU A 71 -1.87 -10.46 -8.01
CA GLU A 71 -2.54 -11.20 -9.07
C GLU A 71 -2.36 -10.52 -10.42
N ALA A 72 -2.43 -9.19 -10.41
CA ALA A 72 -2.19 -8.42 -11.64
C ALA A 72 -0.77 -8.65 -12.15
N LEU A 73 0.21 -8.67 -11.24
CA LEU A 73 1.59 -8.93 -11.61
C LEU A 73 1.76 -10.32 -12.21
N GLU A 74 1.11 -11.32 -11.61
CA GLU A 74 1.18 -12.66 -12.13
C GLU A 74 0.59 -12.75 -13.53
N SER A 75 -0.45 -11.98 -13.78
CA SER A 75 -1.08 -11.94 -15.12
C SER A 75 -0.16 -11.36 -16.19
N LEU A 76 0.82 -10.56 -15.76
CA LEU A 76 1.77 -9.94 -16.69
C LEU A 76 2.99 -10.81 -16.99
N SER A 77 3.15 -11.90 -16.30
CA SER A 77 4.33 -12.77 -16.46
C SER A 77 4.23 -13.68 -17.68
#